data_a4a7512f21bdb8b67c30f61309c6721f
#
_entry.id   a4a7512f21bdb8b67c30f61309c6721f
#
_cell.length_a   1.000
_cell.length_b   1.000
_cell.length_c   1.000
_cell.angle_alpha   90.00
_cell.angle_beta   90.00
_cell.angle_gamma   90.00
#
_symmetry.space_group_name_H-M   'P 1'
#
loop_
_entity.id
_entity.type
_entity.pdbx_description
1 polymer ?
#
loop_
_entity_poly.entity_id
_entity_poly.type
_entity_poly.pdbx_seq_one_letter_code
_entity_poly.pdbx_strand_id
1 'polypeptide(L)'
;LMNCYGGSLNQYGSYSTAQISCAMPYTYGSNDGNSTTDIENSKLVVMFGNNPAETRMSGGGITYLLEKAREKSNAKMIVIDPRYTDTAAGREDEWLPIRPGTDAALVAGIAWVLINENLVDQPFLDKYCVGYDEKTLPADAPKNGHYKAYILGEGDDKTAKTPQWASQITGIPEDRIIKLAREIGTAKPAYICQGWGPQRQANGELTARAIAMLPILTGNVGISGGNSGARESTYTITIERLPVLDNPVKTSISCFSWTDAIDHGPQMTAIRDGVRGKDKLDVPIKFIWNYAGNTLVNQHSDINKTHEILQDESKCEMIVVIENFMTSSAKYADILLPDLMTVEQEDIIPNDYAGNMGYLIFLQPVTSEKFERKPIYWILSEVAKRLGPDVYQKFTEGRTQEQWLQHLYAKMLAKDPALPSYDELKKMGIYKRKDPNGHFVAYKAFRDDPEANPLKTPSGKIEIYSSRLAEIARTWELEKDEVISPLPVYASTFEGWNSPERRTFPLQLFGFHYKSRTHSTYGNIDLLKAACRQEVWINPIDAQKRGIANGDMVRVFNHRGEVRLPAKVTPRILPGVSAMGQGAWHEANMSGDKIDHGGCVNTLTTLRPSPLAKGNPQHTNLVEIEKI
;
A
#
# COMPACT_ATOMS: atom_id res chain seq x y z
N LEU A 1 0.37 25.73 7.64
CA LEU A 1 -0.04 26.50 8.83
C LEU A 1 0.75 26.09 10.07
N MET A 2 0.76 24.80 10.44
CA MET A 2 1.42 24.34 11.69
C MET A 2 2.90 24.72 11.73
N ASN A 3 3.61 24.58 10.63
CA ASN A 3 5.03 24.99 10.54
C ASN A 3 5.25 26.51 10.69
N CYS A 4 4.23 27.31 10.43
CA CYS A 4 4.27 28.76 10.69
C CYS A 4 4.12 29.12 12.17
N TYR A 5 3.61 28.20 13.00
CA TYR A 5 3.26 28.41 14.41
C TYR A 5 3.97 27.45 15.37
N GLY A 6 5.18 27.08 15.12
CA GLY A 6 5.97 26.24 16.02
C GLY A 6 6.08 24.77 15.64
N GLY A 7 5.40 24.35 14.58
CA GLY A 7 5.49 23.00 14.04
C GLY A 7 4.48 22.01 14.60
N SER A 8 4.62 20.77 14.19
CA SER A 8 3.82 19.63 14.64
C SER A 8 4.63 18.34 14.56
N LEU A 9 4.20 17.31 15.26
CA LEU A 9 4.76 15.96 15.11
C LEU A 9 4.60 15.50 13.67
N ASN A 10 5.69 15.13 13.03
CA ASN A 10 5.69 14.61 11.68
C ASN A 10 5.25 13.13 11.65
N GLN A 11 4.70 12.72 10.54
CA GLN A 11 4.38 11.32 10.26
C GLN A 11 5.13 10.85 9.02
N TYR A 12 5.59 9.60 9.03
CA TYR A 12 6.15 8.93 7.86
C TYR A 12 5.33 7.69 7.49
N GLY A 13 5.57 7.17 6.28
CA GLY A 13 4.83 6.03 5.74
C GLY A 13 3.45 6.41 5.21
N SER A 14 2.64 5.42 5.00
CA SER A 14 1.23 5.56 4.59
C SER A 14 0.45 4.30 4.97
N TYR A 15 -0.87 4.41 5.12
CA TYR A 15 -1.73 3.23 5.31
C TYR A 15 -1.71 2.27 4.12
N SER A 16 -1.33 2.74 2.94
CA SER A 16 -1.41 1.97 1.69
C SER A 16 -0.14 1.21 1.34
N THR A 17 1.04 1.81 1.54
CA THR A 17 2.29 1.38 0.88
C THR A 17 3.53 1.46 1.78
N ALA A 18 3.36 1.59 3.10
CA ALA A 18 4.49 1.78 3.99
C ALA A 18 5.55 0.66 3.85
N GLN A 19 5.12 -0.60 3.79
CA GLN A 19 6.01 -1.74 3.77
C GLN A 19 6.85 -1.80 2.49
N ILE A 20 6.24 -1.74 1.30
CA ILE A 20 6.99 -1.78 0.03
C ILE A 20 7.86 -0.54 -0.16
N SER A 21 7.34 0.65 0.20
CA SER A 21 8.10 1.91 0.09
C SER A 21 9.31 1.96 1.02
N CYS A 22 9.23 1.29 2.17
CA CYS A 22 10.34 1.14 3.09
C CYS A 22 11.33 0.07 2.63
N ALA A 23 10.84 -1.08 2.13
CA ALA A 23 11.64 -2.26 1.84
C ALA A 23 12.44 -2.17 0.54
N MET A 24 11.83 -1.71 -0.55
CA MET A 24 12.45 -1.72 -1.88
C MET A 24 13.72 -0.86 -1.99
N PRO A 25 13.85 0.28 -1.27
CA PRO A 25 15.11 1.03 -1.22
C PRO A 25 16.31 0.26 -0.64
N TYR A 26 16.09 -0.77 0.16
CA TYR A 26 17.16 -1.67 0.61
C TYR A 26 17.66 -2.61 -0.48
N THR A 27 16.89 -2.79 -1.55
CA THR A 27 17.28 -3.62 -2.70
C THR A 27 17.77 -2.78 -3.88
N TYR A 28 17.02 -1.72 -4.25
CA TYR A 28 17.31 -0.94 -5.45
C TYR A 28 17.69 0.53 -5.19
N GLY A 29 17.60 1.00 -3.94
CA GLY A 29 17.73 2.43 -3.63
C GLY A 29 16.47 3.26 -3.95
N SER A 30 15.47 2.67 -4.61
CA SER A 30 14.16 3.26 -4.95
C SER A 30 13.11 2.16 -5.13
N ASN A 31 11.87 2.55 -5.46
CA ASN A 31 10.75 1.62 -5.71
C ASN A 31 10.10 1.95 -7.06
N ASP A 32 10.83 1.66 -8.15
CA ASP A 32 10.41 1.95 -9.52
C ASP A 32 10.14 0.65 -10.30
N GLY A 33 9.10 0.66 -11.14
CA GLY A 33 8.77 -0.41 -12.08
C GLY A 33 8.65 0.12 -13.51
N ASN A 34 8.66 -0.77 -14.49
CA ASN A 34 8.41 -0.40 -15.88
C ASN A 34 6.96 0.07 -16.06
N SER A 35 6.71 0.90 -17.05
CA SER A 35 5.33 1.32 -17.37
C SER A 35 4.48 0.14 -17.84
N THR A 36 3.17 0.19 -17.57
CA THR A 36 2.21 -0.83 -18.06
C THR A 36 2.27 -1.01 -19.57
N THR A 37 2.53 0.06 -20.32
CA THR A 37 2.61 0.02 -21.79
C THR A 37 3.81 -0.77 -22.29
N ASP A 38 4.86 -0.93 -21.49
CA ASP A 38 6.06 -1.72 -21.86
C ASP A 38 5.78 -3.24 -21.91
N ILE A 39 4.63 -3.69 -21.38
CA ILE A 39 4.13 -5.08 -21.54
C ILE A 39 3.98 -5.47 -23.01
N GLU A 40 3.86 -4.51 -23.94
CA GLU A 40 3.84 -4.82 -25.38
C GLU A 40 5.14 -5.48 -25.89
N ASN A 41 6.21 -5.40 -25.11
CA ASN A 41 7.50 -6.03 -25.39
C ASN A 41 7.71 -7.34 -24.58
N SER A 42 6.75 -7.74 -23.76
CA SER A 42 6.85 -8.92 -22.87
C SER A 42 6.39 -10.21 -23.54
N LYS A 43 6.90 -11.35 -23.05
CA LYS A 43 6.42 -12.69 -23.43
C LYS A 43 5.59 -13.35 -22.34
N LEU A 44 5.76 -12.90 -21.11
CA LEU A 44 5.04 -13.37 -19.93
C LEU A 44 4.74 -12.20 -19.01
N VAL A 45 3.55 -12.16 -18.43
CA VAL A 45 3.15 -11.23 -17.36
C VAL A 45 2.77 -12.05 -16.14
N VAL A 46 3.40 -11.77 -15.00
CA VAL A 46 3.07 -12.39 -13.71
C VAL A 46 2.71 -11.31 -12.72
N MET A 47 1.50 -11.37 -12.16
CA MET A 47 0.94 -10.36 -11.30
C MET A 47 0.67 -10.93 -9.90
N PHE A 48 1.40 -10.42 -8.89
CA PHE A 48 1.21 -10.77 -7.48
C PHE A 48 0.29 -9.76 -6.80
N GLY A 49 -0.92 -10.15 -6.43
CA GLY A 49 -1.87 -9.30 -5.73
C GLY A 49 -2.07 -7.93 -6.39
N ASN A 50 -1.96 -7.86 -7.71
CA ASN A 50 -2.13 -6.65 -8.50
C ASN A 50 -3.47 -6.70 -9.24
N ASN A 51 -4.34 -5.73 -8.95
CA ASN A 51 -5.73 -5.75 -9.40
C ASN A 51 -6.20 -4.38 -9.94
N PRO A 52 -5.64 -3.90 -11.07
CA PRO A 52 -5.98 -2.59 -11.62
C PRO A 52 -7.45 -2.43 -12.01
N ALA A 53 -8.16 -3.52 -12.38
CA ALA A 53 -9.57 -3.45 -12.77
C ALA A 53 -10.51 -3.07 -11.62
N GLU A 54 -10.15 -3.37 -10.38
CA GLU A 54 -10.93 -2.99 -9.20
C GLU A 54 -10.38 -1.75 -8.49
N THR A 55 -9.06 -1.61 -8.40
CA THR A 55 -8.43 -0.43 -7.77
C THR A 55 -8.67 0.83 -8.57
N ARG A 56 -8.71 0.75 -9.89
CA ARG A 56 -9.07 1.82 -10.84
C ARG A 56 -8.49 3.19 -10.48
N MET A 57 -7.25 3.23 -10.04
CA MET A 57 -6.61 4.47 -9.66
C MET A 57 -6.64 5.45 -10.82
N SER A 58 -6.94 6.70 -10.53
CA SER A 58 -7.07 7.80 -11.51
C SER A 58 -7.92 7.46 -12.74
N GLY A 59 -9.10 6.87 -12.49
CA GLY A 59 -10.09 6.62 -13.54
C GLY A 59 -9.96 5.30 -14.29
N GLY A 60 -9.04 4.40 -13.87
CA GLY A 60 -9.00 3.02 -14.36
C GLY A 60 -8.32 2.83 -15.71
N GLY A 61 -7.60 3.81 -16.22
CA GLY A 61 -6.89 3.72 -17.51
C GLY A 61 -5.84 2.62 -17.58
N ILE A 62 -5.27 2.19 -16.45
CA ILE A 62 -4.24 1.15 -16.38
C ILE A 62 -4.76 -0.19 -16.94
N THR A 63 -6.00 -0.58 -16.63
CA THR A 63 -6.58 -1.83 -17.16
C THR A 63 -6.66 -1.81 -18.68
N TYR A 64 -7.11 -0.71 -19.27
CA TYR A 64 -7.14 -0.55 -20.72
C TYR A 64 -5.75 -0.65 -21.34
N LEU A 65 -4.75 0.00 -20.74
CA LEU A 65 -3.36 -0.04 -21.22
C LEU A 65 -2.75 -1.44 -21.10
N LEU A 66 -3.04 -2.16 -20.01
CA LEU A 66 -2.64 -3.55 -19.81
C LEU A 66 -3.16 -4.44 -20.95
N GLU A 67 -4.47 -4.38 -21.22
CA GLU A 67 -5.07 -5.19 -22.28
C GLU A 67 -4.54 -4.82 -23.68
N LYS A 68 -4.39 -3.53 -23.97
CA LYS A 68 -3.80 -3.04 -25.22
C LYS A 68 -2.35 -3.49 -25.42
N ALA A 69 -1.55 -3.48 -24.38
CA ALA A 69 -0.17 -3.95 -24.43
C ALA A 69 -0.12 -5.48 -24.65
N ARG A 70 -1.01 -6.23 -23.98
CA ARG A 70 -1.10 -7.68 -24.15
C ARG A 70 -1.61 -8.08 -25.55
N GLU A 71 -2.58 -7.37 -26.12
CA GLU A 71 -3.02 -7.59 -27.52
C GLU A 71 -1.86 -7.50 -28.50
N LYS A 72 -0.90 -6.59 -28.26
CA LYS A 72 0.29 -6.44 -29.12
C LYS A 72 1.33 -7.53 -28.92
N SER A 73 1.64 -7.86 -27.67
CA SER A 73 2.68 -8.83 -27.32
C SER A 73 2.21 -10.27 -27.39
N ASN A 74 0.92 -10.52 -27.30
CA ASN A 74 0.32 -11.85 -27.07
C ASN A 74 0.93 -12.55 -25.83
N ALA A 75 1.33 -11.77 -24.83
CA ALA A 75 1.94 -12.29 -23.62
C ALA A 75 0.92 -13.05 -22.76
N LYS A 76 1.31 -14.24 -22.32
CA LYS A 76 0.58 -15.01 -21.31
C LYS A 76 0.50 -14.20 -20.01
N MET A 77 -0.66 -14.20 -19.33
CA MET A 77 -0.86 -13.53 -18.04
C MET A 77 -1.23 -14.53 -16.95
N ILE A 78 -0.43 -14.57 -15.90
CA ILE A 78 -0.64 -15.39 -14.70
C ILE A 78 -0.93 -14.44 -13.54
N VAL A 79 -2.08 -14.64 -12.87
CA VAL A 79 -2.50 -13.85 -11.71
C VAL A 79 -2.42 -14.70 -10.45
N ILE A 80 -1.68 -14.21 -9.46
CA ILE A 80 -1.48 -14.84 -8.15
C ILE A 80 -2.20 -13.96 -7.11
N ASP A 81 -3.32 -14.45 -6.60
CA ASP A 81 -4.18 -13.68 -5.67
C ASP A 81 -5.08 -14.66 -4.90
N PRO A 82 -5.37 -14.45 -3.61
CA PRO A 82 -6.32 -15.27 -2.85
C PRO A 82 -7.73 -15.27 -3.43
N ARG A 83 -8.06 -14.27 -4.23
CA ARG A 83 -9.36 -14.04 -4.82
C ARG A 83 -9.27 -13.99 -6.36
N TYR A 84 -10.24 -14.60 -7.03
CA TYR A 84 -10.43 -14.43 -8.47
C TYR A 84 -10.98 -13.03 -8.76
N THR A 85 -10.06 -12.10 -9.02
CA THR A 85 -10.32 -10.65 -9.12
C THR A 85 -10.94 -10.26 -10.46
N ASP A 86 -11.43 -9.03 -10.57
CA ASP A 86 -11.91 -8.52 -11.86
C ASP A 86 -10.77 -8.29 -12.87
N THR A 87 -9.53 -8.18 -12.43
CA THR A 87 -8.35 -8.17 -13.33
C THR A 87 -8.11 -9.55 -13.92
N ALA A 88 -8.27 -10.60 -13.13
CA ALA A 88 -8.18 -11.97 -13.60
C ALA A 88 -9.37 -12.34 -14.49
N ALA A 89 -10.59 -12.08 -14.05
CA ALA A 89 -11.84 -12.59 -14.61
C ALA A 89 -11.96 -12.44 -16.14
N GLY A 90 -11.77 -13.57 -16.84
CA GLY A 90 -11.87 -13.67 -18.30
C GLY A 90 -10.71 -13.04 -19.08
N ARG A 91 -9.61 -12.70 -18.41
CA ARG A 91 -8.42 -12.09 -19.03
C ARG A 91 -7.14 -12.87 -18.78
N GLU A 92 -7.08 -13.61 -17.67
CA GLU A 92 -5.93 -14.44 -17.32
C GLU A 92 -5.84 -15.70 -18.19
N ASP A 93 -4.63 -16.15 -18.38
CA ASP A 93 -4.34 -17.49 -18.88
C ASP A 93 -4.28 -18.51 -17.74
N GLU A 94 -3.96 -18.02 -16.53
CA GLU A 94 -3.91 -18.85 -15.34
C GLU A 94 -4.14 -18.01 -14.07
N TRP A 95 -4.99 -18.49 -13.17
CA TRP A 95 -5.13 -17.97 -11.81
C TRP A 95 -4.58 -18.98 -10.82
N LEU A 96 -3.68 -18.51 -9.95
CA LEU A 96 -3.10 -19.30 -8.87
C LEU A 96 -3.58 -18.73 -7.53
N PRO A 97 -4.58 -19.34 -6.88
CA PRO A 97 -5.03 -18.95 -5.56
C PRO A 97 -3.95 -19.24 -4.53
N ILE A 98 -3.59 -18.24 -3.73
CA ILE A 98 -2.53 -18.32 -2.73
C ILE A 98 -3.07 -17.96 -1.34
N ARG A 99 -2.58 -18.62 -0.28
CA ARG A 99 -2.88 -18.20 1.10
C ARG A 99 -2.28 -16.82 1.38
N PRO A 100 -3.04 -15.87 1.96
CA PRO A 100 -2.52 -14.55 2.31
C PRO A 100 -1.26 -14.61 3.16
N GLY A 101 -0.27 -13.76 2.83
CA GLY A 101 0.99 -13.64 3.56
C GLY A 101 2.02 -14.73 3.27
N THR A 102 1.84 -15.51 2.18
CA THR A 102 2.75 -16.62 1.83
C THR A 102 3.47 -16.45 0.49
N ASP A 103 3.36 -15.31 -0.14
CA ASP A 103 3.98 -15.02 -1.45
C ASP A 103 5.50 -15.21 -1.43
N ALA A 104 6.18 -14.84 -0.34
CA ALA A 104 7.62 -15.05 -0.19
C ALA A 104 8.02 -16.54 -0.18
N ALA A 105 7.14 -17.42 0.34
CA ALA A 105 7.37 -18.86 0.28
C ALA A 105 7.20 -19.41 -1.14
N LEU A 106 6.21 -18.90 -1.89
CA LEU A 106 6.06 -19.22 -3.32
C LEU A 106 7.31 -18.84 -4.10
N VAL A 107 7.79 -17.60 -3.91
CA VAL A 107 9.02 -17.12 -4.56
C VAL A 107 10.22 -18.00 -4.21
N ALA A 108 10.38 -18.39 -2.96
CA ALA A 108 11.48 -19.27 -2.54
C ALA A 108 11.42 -20.64 -3.23
N GLY A 109 10.22 -21.24 -3.33
CA GLY A 109 10.02 -22.50 -4.09
C GLY A 109 10.32 -22.36 -5.58
N ILE A 110 9.91 -21.25 -6.19
CA ILE A 110 10.27 -20.92 -7.58
C ILE A 110 11.79 -20.77 -7.73
N ALA A 111 12.42 -20.02 -6.84
CA ALA A 111 13.87 -19.80 -6.84
C ALA A 111 14.66 -21.14 -6.73
N TRP A 112 14.16 -22.07 -5.92
CA TRP A 112 14.76 -23.41 -5.82
C TRP A 112 14.80 -24.13 -7.18
N VAL A 113 13.71 -24.11 -7.93
CA VAL A 113 13.66 -24.69 -9.28
C VAL A 113 14.59 -23.96 -10.24
N LEU A 114 14.56 -22.62 -10.24
CA LEU A 114 15.42 -21.80 -11.11
C LEU A 114 16.89 -22.11 -10.89
N ILE A 115 17.33 -22.28 -9.63
CA ILE A 115 18.71 -22.61 -9.29
C ILE A 115 19.06 -24.03 -9.72
N ASN A 116 18.24 -25.02 -9.38
CA ASN A 116 18.55 -26.43 -9.66
C ASN A 116 18.45 -26.81 -11.14
N GLU A 117 17.62 -26.12 -11.92
CA GLU A 117 17.48 -26.32 -13.36
C GLU A 117 18.35 -25.37 -14.21
N ASN A 118 19.26 -24.60 -13.57
CA ASN A 118 20.16 -23.63 -14.23
C ASN A 118 19.40 -22.60 -15.09
N LEU A 119 18.29 -22.09 -14.57
CA LEU A 119 17.45 -21.07 -15.20
C LEU A 119 17.73 -19.66 -14.68
N VAL A 120 18.71 -19.48 -13.79
CA VAL A 120 19.17 -18.18 -13.31
C VAL A 120 20.10 -17.52 -14.33
N ASP A 121 20.07 -16.17 -14.39
CA ASP A 121 21.01 -15.38 -15.19
C ASP A 121 22.26 -15.07 -14.36
N GLN A 122 23.18 -16.05 -14.25
CA GLN A 122 24.40 -15.90 -13.46
C GLN A 122 25.27 -14.70 -13.87
N PRO A 123 25.47 -14.42 -15.19
CA PRO A 123 26.21 -13.22 -15.60
C PRO A 123 25.57 -11.91 -15.10
N PHE A 124 24.25 -11.82 -15.08
CA PHE A 124 23.55 -10.68 -14.51
C PHE A 124 23.79 -10.56 -13.00
N LEU A 125 23.65 -11.66 -12.28
CA LEU A 125 23.84 -11.71 -10.83
C LEU A 125 25.28 -11.32 -10.45
N ASP A 126 26.29 -11.82 -11.17
CA ASP A 126 27.69 -11.50 -10.93
C ASP A 126 28.01 -10.02 -11.16
N LYS A 127 27.45 -9.42 -12.19
CA LYS A 127 27.74 -8.04 -12.59
C LYS A 127 26.98 -7.00 -11.77
N TYR A 128 25.67 -7.23 -11.55
CA TYR A 128 24.76 -6.19 -11.07
C TYR A 128 24.32 -6.36 -9.62
N CYS A 129 24.57 -7.53 -8.98
CA CYS A 129 24.00 -7.85 -7.68
C CYS A 129 25.06 -8.08 -6.60
N VAL A 130 24.60 -7.98 -5.34
CA VAL A 130 25.37 -8.28 -4.13
C VAL A 130 24.57 -9.25 -3.29
N GLY A 131 25.20 -10.36 -2.82
CA GLY A 131 24.61 -11.30 -1.87
C GLY A 131 23.79 -12.43 -2.46
N TYR A 132 23.93 -12.73 -3.77
CA TYR A 132 23.30 -13.90 -4.36
C TYR A 132 23.99 -15.19 -3.94
N ASP A 133 25.30 -15.26 -4.04
CA ASP A 133 26.14 -16.40 -3.71
C ASP A 133 27.43 -15.96 -2.98
N GLU A 134 28.30 -16.91 -2.67
CA GLU A 134 29.56 -16.64 -1.97
C GLU A 134 30.45 -15.62 -2.69
N LYS A 135 30.42 -15.61 -4.03
CA LYS A 135 31.27 -14.73 -4.86
C LYS A 135 30.90 -13.25 -4.67
N THR A 136 29.61 -12.96 -4.46
CA THR A 136 29.09 -11.59 -4.35
C THR A 136 28.66 -11.22 -2.93
N LEU A 137 28.92 -12.10 -1.94
CA LEU A 137 28.56 -11.86 -0.55
C LEU A 137 29.41 -10.72 0.05
N PRO A 138 28.80 -9.72 0.73
CA PRO A 138 29.56 -8.70 1.45
C PRO A 138 30.48 -9.29 2.52
N ALA A 139 31.62 -8.66 2.74
CA ALA A 139 32.64 -9.14 3.68
C ALA A 139 32.19 -9.14 5.15
N ASP A 140 31.21 -8.33 5.49
CA ASP A 140 30.59 -8.24 6.82
C ASP A 140 29.45 -9.26 7.05
N ALA A 141 29.07 -9.99 6.01
CA ALA A 141 28.03 -11.01 6.09
C ALA A 141 28.58 -12.34 6.66
N PRO A 142 27.75 -13.11 7.36
CA PRO A 142 28.15 -14.43 7.84
C PRO A 142 28.40 -15.40 6.66
N LYS A 143 29.28 -16.37 6.87
CA LYS A 143 29.50 -17.45 5.90
C LYS A 143 28.18 -18.16 5.61
N ASN A 144 27.90 -18.45 4.33
CA ASN A 144 26.60 -18.97 3.85
C ASN A 144 25.40 -18.04 4.10
N GLY A 145 25.63 -16.76 4.39
CA GLY A 145 24.61 -15.74 4.57
C GLY A 145 24.02 -15.20 3.25
N HIS A 146 24.25 -15.87 2.13
CA HIS A 146 23.78 -15.45 0.81
C HIS A 146 22.45 -16.13 0.42
N TYR A 147 21.76 -15.55 -0.56
CA TYR A 147 20.42 -15.99 -0.96
C TYR A 147 20.39 -17.45 -1.49
N LYS A 148 21.39 -17.85 -2.27
CA LYS A 148 21.49 -19.22 -2.80
C LYS A 148 21.58 -20.25 -1.66
N ALA A 149 22.37 -19.97 -0.62
CA ALA A 149 22.45 -20.84 0.56
C ALA A 149 21.12 -20.94 1.32
N TYR A 150 20.40 -19.80 1.47
CA TYR A 150 19.06 -19.81 2.05
C TYR A 150 18.09 -20.72 1.26
N ILE A 151 18.08 -20.61 -0.06
CA ILE A 151 17.17 -21.40 -0.91
C ILE A 151 17.52 -22.89 -0.87
N LEU A 152 18.82 -23.24 -0.90
CA LEU A 152 19.25 -24.65 -0.94
C LEU A 152 19.26 -25.34 0.45
N GLY A 153 18.98 -24.60 1.54
CA GLY A 153 19.01 -25.13 2.90
C GLY A 153 20.41 -25.24 3.49
N GLU A 154 21.34 -24.48 2.96
CA GLU A 154 22.72 -24.39 3.45
C GLU A 154 22.90 -23.23 4.45
N GLY A 155 21.91 -22.32 4.51
CA GLY A 155 21.82 -21.21 5.45
C GLY A 155 21.53 -21.64 6.90
N ASP A 156 21.19 -20.67 7.76
CA ASP A 156 21.03 -20.90 9.20
C ASP A 156 19.86 -21.83 9.55
N ASP A 157 18.75 -21.76 8.81
CA ASP A 157 17.54 -22.56 9.08
C ASP A 157 17.63 -24.02 8.60
N LYS A 158 18.70 -24.38 7.88
CA LYS A 158 18.97 -25.73 7.37
C LYS A 158 17.79 -26.37 6.62
N THR A 159 16.94 -25.57 6.02
CA THR A 159 15.72 -26.01 5.33
C THR A 159 15.78 -25.64 3.86
N ALA A 160 15.81 -26.61 2.96
CA ALA A 160 15.72 -26.38 1.53
C ALA A 160 14.30 -25.89 1.16
N LYS A 161 14.22 -24.85 0.36
CA LYS A 161 12.95 -24.21 -0.06
C LYS A 161 12.37 -24.89 -1.29
N THR A 162 12.19 -26.23 -1.20
CA THR A 162 11.68 -27.04 -2.33
C THR A 162 10.27 -26.61 -2.74
N PRO A 163 9.82 -26.94 -3.98
CA PRO A 163 8.43 -26.75 -4.38
C PRO A 163 7.43 -27.43 -3.45
N GLN A 164 7.76 -28.59 -2.88
CA GLN A 164 6.93 -29.29 -1.90
C GLN A 164 6.80 -28.48 -0.60
N TRP A 165 7.91 -27.94 -0.07
CA TRP A 165 7.90 -27.03 1.08
C TRP A 165 7.00 -25.80 0.80
N ALA A 166 7.17 -25.16 -0.35
CA ALA A 166 6.37 -24.01 -0.75
C ALA A 166 4.87 -24.36 -0.90
N SER A 167 4.56 -25.53 -1.48
CA SER A 167 3.19 -26.01 -1.65
C SER A 167 2.44 -26.18 -0.30
N GLN A 168 3.10 -26.73 0.70
CA GLN A 168 2.53 -26.90 2.04
C GLN A 168 2.14 -25.54 2.66
N ILE A 169 2.96 -24.51 2.46
CA ILE A 169 2.75 -23.16 3.02
C ILE A 169 1.70 -22.40 2.20
N THR A 170 1.85 -22.36 0.90
CA THR A 170 1.04 -21.50 0.01
C THR A 170 -0.33 -22.08 -0.35
N GLY A 171 -0.46 -23.41 -0.32
CA GLY A 171 -1.62 -24.13 -0.81
C GLY A 171 -1.65 -24.31 -2.33
N ILE A 172 -0.64 -23.83 -3.06
CA ILE A 172 -0.49 -24.04 -4.50
C ILE A 172 0.14 -25.42 -4.73
N PRO A 173 -0.40 -26.27 -5.63
CA PRO A 173 0.16 -27.58 -5.92
C PRO A 173 1.63 -27.50 -6.39
N GLU A 174 2.43 -28.47 -6.00
CA GLU A 174 3.87 -28.53 -6.30
C GLU A 174 4.18 -28.46 -7.79
N ASP A 175 3.44 -29.24 -8.60
CA ASP A 175 3.58 -29.25 -10.07
C ASP A 175 3.31 -27.89 -10.71
N ARG A 176 2.39 -27.10 -10.12
CA ARG A 176 2.07 -25.76 -10.59
C ARG A 176 3.20 -24.77 -10.24
N ILE A 177 3.84 -24.92 -9.08
CA ILE A 177 5.02 -24.13 -8.69
C ILE A 177 6.18 -24.41 -9.63
N ILE A 178 6.46 -25.67 -9.94
CA ILE A 178 7.50 -26.09 -10.87
C ILE A 178 7.23 -25.54 -12.28
N LYS A 179 5.99 -25.66 -12.76
CA LYS A 179 5.58 -25.11 -14.06
C LYS A 179 5.79 -23.60 -14.14
N LEU A 180 5.31 -22.85 -13.12
CA LEU A 180 5.46 -21.40 -13.04
C LEU A 180 6.94 -20.99 -13.02
N ALA A 181 7.78 -21.70 -12.28
CA ALA A 181 9.21 -21.45 -12.22
C ALA A 181 9.88 -21.60 -13.61
N ARG A 182 9.55 -22.66 -14.35
CA ARG A 182 10.06 -22.89 -15.71
C ARG A 182 9.56 -21.81 -16.68
N GLU A 183 8.30 -21.41 -16.59
CA GLU A 183 7.74 -20.33 -17.41
C GLU A 183 8.46 -19.00 -17.15
N ILE A 184 8.69 -18.64 -15.88
CA ILE A 184 9.45 -17.43 -15.51
C ILE A 184 10.92 -17.53 -15.97
N GLY A 185 11.55 -18.68 -15.80
CA GLY A 185 12.97 -18.90 -16.15
C GLY A 185 13.25 -18.89 -17.65
N THR A 186 12.27 -19.24 -18.47
CA THR A 186 12.43 -19.35 -19.93
C THR A 186 11.85 -18.18 -20.72
N ALA A 187 10.87 -17.45 -20.15
CA ALA A 187 10.29 -16.28 -20.80
C ALA A 187 11.23 -15.07 -20.69
N LYS A 188 11.75 -14.60 -21.80
CA LYS A 188 12.58 -13.37 -21.87
C LYS A 188 12.03 -12.45 -22.96
N PRO A 189 11.59 -11.23 -22.63
CA PRO A 189 11.44 -10.70 -21.29
C PRO A 189 10.18 -11.21 -20.54
N ALA A 190 10.25 -11.25 -19.20
CA ALA A 190 9.13 -11.50 -18.32
C ALA A 190 8.81 -10.27 -17.48
N TYR A 191 7.57 -9.78 -17.57
CA TYR A 191 7.07 -8.65 -16.77
C TYR A 191 6.48 -9.20 -15.46
N ILE A 192 7.25 -9.10 -14.39
CA ILE A 192 6.81 -9.55 -13.06
C ILE A 192 6.54 -8.33 -12.21
N CYS A 193 5.32 -8.18 -11.72
CA CYS A 193 4.92 -7.05 -10.89
C CYS A 193 4.15 -7.49 -9.65
N GLN A 194 4.16 -6.65 -8.64
CA GLN A 194 3.32 -6.79 -7.46
C GLN A 194 2.43 -5.55 -7.29
N GLY A 195 1.18 -5.78 -6.92
CA GLY A 195 0.31 -4.73 -6.40
C GLY A 195 0.64 -4.42 -4.95
N TRP A 196 -0.27 -3.73 -4.27
CA TRP A 196 -0.08 -3.41 -2.86
C TRP A 196 -0.71 -4.45 -1.91
N GLY A 197 -1.36 -5.50 -2.46
CA GLY A 197 -1.93 -6.59 -1.68
C GLY A 197 -0.89 -7.33 -0.85
N PRO A 198 0.16 -7.91 -1.47
CA PRO A 198 1.16 -8.71 -0.78
C PRO A 198 1.93 -7.96 0.32
N GLN A 199 2.22 -6.66 0.11
CA GLN A 199 2.94 -5.86 1.09
C GLN A 199 2.09 -5.44 2.31
N ARG A 200 0.74 -5.53 2.24
CA ARG A 200 -0.17 -5.20 3.35
C ARG A 200 -0.32 -6.33 4.37
N GLN A 201 0.73 -7.10 4.54
CA GLN A 201 0.86 -8.19 5.51
C GLN A 201 1.87 -7.80 6.60
N ALA A 202 1.84 -8.48 7.74
CA ALA A 202 2.83 -8.26 8.79
C ALA A 202 4.27 -8.57 8.34
N ASN A 203 4.45 -9.47 7.37
CA ASN A 203 5.73 -9.76 6.71
C ASN A 203 5.88 -9.05 5.36
N GLY A 204 5.17 -7.96 5.16
CA GLY A 204 5.05 -7.28 3.85
C GLY A 204 6.36 -6.73 3.31
N GLU A 205 7.27 -6.30 4.17
CA GLU A 205 8.61 -5.84 3.77
C GLU A 205 9.44 -6.98 3.16
N LEU A 206 9.42 -8.15 3.80
CA LEU A 206 10.09 -9.36 3.30
C LEU A 206 9.44 -9.82 1.99
N THR A 207 8.12 -9.83 1.95
CA THR A 207 7.34 -10.21 0.77
C THR A 207 7.64 -9.33 -0.43
N ALA A 208 7.69 -8.01 -0.24
CA ALA A 208 7.98 -7.06 -1.32
C ALA A 208 9.36 -7.30 -1.93
N ARG A 209 10.39 -7.49 -1.10
CA ARG A 209 11.74 -7.82 -1.54
C ARG A 209 11.82 -9.23 -2.16
N ALA A 210 11.07 -10.19 -1.64
CA ALA A 210 11.05 -11.55 -2.17
C ALA A 210 10.50 -11.59 -3.61
N ILE A 211 9.38 -10.92 -3.89
CA ILE A 211 8.82 -10.87 -5.26
C ILE A 211 9.83 -10.25 -6.24
N ALA A 212 10.59 -9.24 -5.82
CA ALA A 212 11.64 -8.65 -6.62
C ALA A 212 12.77 -9.63 -6.98
N MET A 213 12.95 -10.72 -6.23
CA MET A 213 13.95 -11.74 -6.55
C MET A 213 13.69 -12.44 -7.89
N LEU A 214 12.45 -12.60 -8.31
CA LEU A 214 12.14 -13.30 -9.57
C LEU A 214 12.73 -12.60 -10.81
N PRO A 215 12.49 -11.29 -11.05
CA PRO A 215 13.15 -10.60 -12.15
C PRO A 215 14.67 -10.44 -11.93
N ILE A 216 15.16 -10.37 -10.69
CA ILE A 216 16.60 -10.32 -10.39
C ILE A 216 17.27 -11.64 -10.81
N LEU A 217 16.75 -12.78 -10.37
CA LEU A 217 17.32 -14.09 -10.68
C LEU A 217 17.34 -14.39 -12.19
N THR A 218 16.36 -13.88 -12.94
CA THR A 218 16.20 -14.13 -14.36
C THR A 218 16.71 -13.01 -15.28
N GLY A 219 17.35 -11.96 -14.71
CA GLY A 219 17.97 -10.88 -15.47
C GLY A 219 16.97 -9.96 -16.19
N ASN A 220 15.71 -9.86 -15.72
CA ASN A 220 14.65 -9.06 -16.33
C ASN A 220 14.60 -7.61 -15.84
N VAL A 221 15.51 -7.19 -14.96
CA VAL A 221 15.60 -5.81 -14.46
C VAL A 221 16.36 -4.92 -15.44
N GLY A 222 15.82 -3.74 -15.70
CA GLY A 222 16.47 -2.72 -16.55
C GLY A 222 16.37 -2.94 -18.05
N ILE A 223 15.48 -3.84 -18.50
CA ILE A 223 15.24 -4.13 -19.91
C ILE A 223 13.78 -3.87 -20.27
N SER A 224 13.55 -3.52 -21.55
CA SER A 224 12.19 -3.38 -22.09
C SER A 224 11.44 -4.72 -22.08
N GLY A 225 10.17 -4.71 -21.71
CA GLY A 225 9.35 -5.91 -21.55
C GLY A 225 9.61 -6.67 -20.25
N GLY A 226 10.66 -6.34 -19.49
CA GLY A 226 10.92 -6.79 -18.14
C GLY A 226 10.26 -5.91 -17.08
N ASN A 227 10.63 -6.13 -15.82
CA ASN A 227 10.27 -5.26 -14.70
C ASN A 227 11.21 -5.52 -13.51
N SER A 228 11.08 -4.72 -12.46
CA SER A 228 11.85 -4.84 -11.22
C SER A 228 11.18 -5.71 -10.14
N GLY A 229 9.97 -6.21 -10.39
CA GLY A 229 9.13 -6.81 -9.36
C GLY A 229 8.32 -5.80 -8.54
N ALA A 230 8.52 -4.52 -8.77
CA ALA A 230 7.69 -3.46 -8.20
C ALA A 230 6.37 -3.32 -8.98
N ARG A 231 5.49 -2.46 -8.50
CA ARG A 231 4.30 -2.06 -9.23
C ARG A 231 4.68 -1.27 -10.48
N GLU A 232 3.81 -1.29 -11.47
CA GLU A 232 3.96 -0.51 -12.70
C GLU A 232 4.09 1.00 -12.44
N SER A 233 4.99 1.67 -13.14
CA SER A 233 5.10 3.12 -13.16
C SER A 233 4.04 3.77 -14.06
N THR A 234 3.75 5.03 -13.77
CA THR A 234 2.78 5.83 -14.50
C THR A 234 3.37 7.20 -14.82
N TYR A 235 2.96 7.76 -15.95
CA TYR A 235 3.33 9.11 -16.34
C TYR A 235 2.40 10.13 -15.67
N THR A 236 2.97 11.16 -15.07
CA THR A 236 2.22 12.27 -14.46
C THR A 236 2.73 13.61 -14.95
N ILE A 237 1.83 14.58 -15.12
CA ILE A 237 2.21 15.97 -15.29
C ILE A 237 2.50 16.52 -13.88
N THR A 238 3.74 16.92 -13.66
CA THR A 238 4.17 17.45 -12.36
C THR A 238 3.49 18.79 -12.08
N ILE A 239 2.89 18.91 -10.91
CA ILE A 239 2.33 20.19 -10.43
C ILE A 239 3.26 20.85 -9.41
N GLU A 240 3.21 22.17 -9.38
CA GLU A 240 3.73 22.95 -8.27
C GLU A 240 2.74 22.92 -7.10
N ARG A 241 3.27 22.84 -5.90
CA ARG A 241 2.47 22.79 -4.66
C ARG A 241 2.72 24.04 -3.83
N LEU A 242 1.79 24.35 -2.93
CA LEU A 242 2.02 25.37 -1.91
C LEU A 242 3.32 25.08 -1.17
N PRO A 243 4.16 26.10 -0.95
CA PRO A 243 5.42 25.92 -0.23
C PRO A 243 5.14 25.47 1.21
N VAL A 244 5.89 24.48 1.65
CA VAL A 244 5.86 24.00 3.03
C VAL A 244 7.10 24.54 3.72
N LEU A 245 6.90 25.34 4.75
CA LEU A 245 8.00 25.85 5.58
C LEU A 245 8.67 24.73 6.36
N ASP A 246 9.92 24.93 6.74
CA ASP A 246 10.63 23.97 7.56
C ASP A 246 9.90 23.73 8.90
N ASN A 247 9.68 22.46 9.24
CA ASN A 247 9.07 22.10 10.50
C ASN A 247 10.17 22.09 11.58
N PRO A 248 10.07 22.95 12.61
CA PRO A 248 11.04 22.95 13.70
C PRO A 248 11.04 21.65 14.52
N VAL A 249 9.92 20.92 14.54
CA VAL A 249 9.82 19.60 15.17
C VAL A 249 10.39 18.54 14.23
N LYS A 250 11.56 18.00 14.58
CA LYS A 250 12.25 16.99 13.73
C LYS A 250 11.87 15.54 14.06
N THR A 251 11.15 15.34 15.15
CA THR A 251 10.64 14.02 15.55
C THR A 251 9.50 13.59 14.63
N SER A 252 9.50 12.31 14.26
CA SER A 252 8.40 11.71 13.50
C SER A 252 8.09 10.29 13.96
N ILE A 253 6.86 9.87 13.76
CA ILE A 253 6.35 8.52 14.02
C ILE A 253 5.75 7.94 12.75
N SER A 254 5.52 6.62 12.72
CA SER A 254 4.69 6.04 11.66
C SER A 254 3.28 6.64 11.68
N CYS A 255 2.73 6.89 10.50
CA CYS A 255 1.33 7.33 10.38
C CYS A 255 0.33 6.31 10.94
N PHE A 256 0.75 5.09 11.20
CA PHE A 256 -0.08 4.04 11.80
C PHE A 256 -0.02 4.02 13.34
N SER A 257 1.03 4.60 13.96
CA SER A 257 1.26 4.54 15.41
C SER A 257 0.73 5.75 16.19
N TRP A 258 -0.19 6.54 15.62
CA TRP A 258 -0.67 7.77 16.27
C TRP A 258 -1.52 7.49 17.52
N THR A 259 -2.26 6.36 17.57
CA THR A 259 -3.01 5.97 18.77
C THR A 259 -2.08 5.58 19.92
N ASP A 260 -0.99 4.88 19.62
CA ASP A 260 0.04 4.56 20.60
C ASP A 260 0.71 5.83 21.13
N ALA A 261 0.94 6.82 20.23
CA ALA A 261 1.50 8.11 20.63
C ALA A 261 0.55 8.96 21.50
N ILE A 262 -0.76 8.73 21.42
CA ILE A 262 -1.72 9.30 22.38
C ILE A 262 -1.65 8.54 23.72
N ASP A 263 -1.75 7.21 23.65
CA ASP A 263 -1.95 6.34 24.81
C ASP A 263 -0.70 6.26 25.72
N HIS A 264 0.47 6.10 25.10
CA HIS A 264 1.74 5.90 25.80
C HIS A 264 2.96 6.52 25.09
N GLY A 265 2.78 7.65 24.42
CA GLY A 265 3.79 8.34 23.61
C GLY A 265 5.20 8.38 24.22
N PRO A 266 5.40 8.84 25.47
CA PRO A 266 6.73 8.93 26.09
C PRO A 266 7.46 7.58 26.29
N GLN A 267 6.77 6.47 26.17
CA GLN A 267 7.33 5.12 26.20
C GLN A 267 7.76 4.61 24.82
N MET A 268 7.35 5.28 23.75
CA MET A 268 7.71 4.91 22.39
C MET A 268 9.16 5.24 22.08
N THR A 269 9.90 4.27 21.52
CA THR A 269 11.34 4.40 21.25
C THR A 269 11.66 4.24 19.77
N ALA A 270 12.87 4.67 19.38
CA ALA A 270 13.36 4.53 18.01
C ALA A 270 13.50 3.05 17.60
N ILE A 271 14.06 2.23 18.49
CA ILE A 271 14.42 0.84 18.18
C ILE A 271 13.25 -0.15 18.30
N ARG A 272 12.19 0.18 19.05
CA ARG A 272 10.99 -0.66 19.17
C ARG A 272 9.84 -0.15 18.30
N ASP A 273 9.54 1.17 18.38
CA ASP A 273 8.33 1.75 17.81
C ASP A 273 8.61 2.58 16.54
N GLY A 274 9.88 2.71 16.16
CA GLY A 274 10.29 3.42 14.95
C GLY A 274 10.18 4.94 15.07
N VAL A 275 10.32 5.52 16.26
CA VAL A 275 10.47 6.97 16.42
C VAL A 275 11.71 7.44 15.68
N ARG A 276 11.61 8.50 14.88
CA ARG A 276 12.73 9.06 14.11
C ARG A 276 13.05 10.48 14.60
N GLY A 277 14.33 10.85 14.45
CA GLY A 277 14.84 12.16 14.87
C GLY A 277 15.17 12.28 16.35
N LYS A 278 14.78 11.32 17.18
CA LYS A 278 15.12 11.17 18.61
C LYS A 278 15.06 9.70 19.01
N ASP A 279 15.68 9.37 20.17
CA ASP A 279 15.66 8.01 20.71
C ASP A 279 14.27 7.59 21.22
N LYS A 280 13.46 8.57 21.64
CA LYS A 280 12.10 8.36 22.11
C LYS A 280 11.23 9.60 21.86
N LEU A 281 9.91 9.43 21.93
CA LEU A 281 8.96 10.52 21.87
C LEU A 281 8.92 11.24 23.21
N ASP A 282 9.05 12.58 23.20
CA ASP A 282 9.15 13.37 24.45
C ASP A 282 7.81 13.52 25.17
N VAL A 283 6.73 13.68 24.39
CA VAL A 283 5.38 13.96 24.88
C VAL A 283 4.35 13.14 24.10
N PRO A 284 3.19 12.83 24.71
CA PRO A 284 2.10 12.19 23.98
C PRO A 284 1.44 13.18 23.02
N ILE A 285 0.66 12.68 22.06
CA ILE A 285 -0.23 13.51 21.24
C ILE A 285 -1.40 13.96 22.11
N LYS A 286 -1.60 15.28 22.24
CA LYS A 286 -2.67 15.92 23.00
C LYS A 286 -3.69 16.64 22.12
N PHE A 287 -3.30 16.97 20.88
CA PHE A 287 -4.09 17.70 19.92
C PHE A 287 -4.04 17.03 18.55
N ILE A 288 -5.19 16.81 17.94
CA ILE A 288 -5.32 16.24 16.58
C ILE A 288 -6.04 17.23 15.68
N TRP A 289 -5.45 17.45 14.51
CA TRP A 289 -6.09 18.15 13.40
C TRP A 289 -6.31 17.16 12.26
N ASN A 290 -7.55 16.70 12.07
CA ASN A 290 -7.91 15.77 11.00
C ASN A 290 -8.59 16.53 9.85
N TYR A 291 -7.98 16.50 8.66
CA TYR A 291 -8.52 17.15 7.47
C TYR A 291 -8.84 16.14 6.38
N ALA A 292 -10.05 16.23 5.82
CA ALA A 292 -10.53 15.49 4.64
C ALA A 292 -10.22 13.98 4.71
N GLY A 293 -10.36 13.40 5.89
CA GLY A 293 -10.03 12.01 6.10
C GLY A 293 -10.91 11.34 7.13
N ASN A 294 -11.55 10.23 6.76
CA ASN A 294 -12.26 9.37 7.71
C ASN A 294 -11.26 8.47 8.45
N THR A 295 -10.19 9.10 8.99
CA THR A 295 -8.99 8.42 9.48
C THR A 295 -9.15 7.91 10.91
N LEU A 296 -9.72 8.72 11.80
CA LEU A 296 -9.70 8.47 13.24
C LEU A 296 -10.38 7.16 13.62
N VAL A 297 -11.50 6.84 13.01
CA VAL A 297 -12.29 5.67 13.37
C VAL A 297 -12.44 4.68 12.23
N ASN A 298 -12.55 5.12 11.01
CA ASN A 298 -12.89 4.25 9.90
C ASN A 298 -11.68 3.64 9.19
N GLN A 299 -10.61 4.42 8.99
CA GLN A 299 -9.38 3.96 8.34
C GLN A 299 -8.44 3.26 9.31
N HIS A 300 -8.43 3.66 10.57
CA HIS A 300 -7.57 3.08 11.59
C HIS A 300 -8.09 1.72 12.05
N SER A 301 -7.18 0.86 12.49
CA SER A 301 -7.48 -0.51 12.94
C SER A 301 -8.06 -0.56 14.35
N ASP A 302 -8.61 -1.70 14.75
CA ASP A 302 -9.19 -1.98 16.07
C ASP A 302 -10.03 -0.79 16.59
N ILE A 303 -11.15 -0.58 15.91
CA ILE A 303 -11.98 0.61 16.15
C ILE A 303 -12.45 0.69 17.61
N ASN A 304 -12.69 -0.44 18.26
CA ASN A 304 -13.12 -0.45 19.65
C ASN A 304 -12.02 0.06 20.58
N LYS A 305 -10.77 -0.36 20.39
CA LYS A 305 -9.64 0.14 21.16
C LYS A 305 -9.35 1.61 20.83
N THR A 306 -9.41 1.97 19.55
CA THR A 306 -9.26 3.37 19.09
C THR A 306 -10.32 4.27 19.73
N HIS A 307 -11.58 3.81 19.82
CA HIS A 307 -12.64 4.53 20.51
C HIS A 307 -12.30 4.77 22.00
N GLU A 308 -11.83 3.74 22.70
CA GLU A 308 -11.43 3.87 24.11
C GLU A 308 -10.35 4.92 24.34
N ILE A 309 -9.39 5.03 23.40
CA ILE A 309 -8.33 6.03 23.47
C ILE A 309 -8.86 7.44 23.18
N LEU A 310 -9.70 7.58 22.13
CA LEU A 310 -10.17 8.90 21.70
C LEU A 310 -11.23 9.52 22.60
N GLN A 311 -12.02 8.73 23.32
CA GLN A 311 -13.01 9.25 24.27
C GLN A 311 -12.40 9.68 25.61
N ASP A 312 -11.15 9.35 25.88
CA ASP A 312 -10.44 9.70 27.11
C ASP A 312 -9.78 11.10 26.95
N GLU A 313 -10.49 12.14 27.38
CA GLU A 313 -10.02 13.52 27.30
C GLU A 313 -8.74 13.78 28.12
N SER A 314 -8.40 12.91 29.08
CA SER A 314 -7.12 13.00 29.80
C SER A 314 -5.93 12.62 28.91
N LYS A 315 -6.18 11.86 27.84
CA LYS A 315 -5.17 11.44 26.85
C LYS A 315 -5.10 12.40 25.68
N CYS A 316 -6.18 12.54 24.91
CA CYS A 316 -6.28 13.48 23.80
C CYS A 316 -7.24 14.62 24.16
N GLU A 317 -6.69 15.82 24.37
CA GLU A 317 -7.43 16.96 24.94
C GLU A 317 -8.32 17.68 23.93
N MET A 318 -8.00 17.59 22.62
CA MET A 318 -8.76 18.26 21.57
C MET A 318 -8.60 17.59 20.21
N ILE A 319 -9.72 17.39 19.53
CA ILE A 319 -9.82 16.86 18.17
C ILE A 319 -10.56 17.86 17.29
N VAL A 320 -9.86 18.44 16.32
CA VAL A 320 -10.46 19.32 15.29
C VAL A 320 -10.59 18.50 14.01
N VAL A 321 -11.79 18.46 13.45
CA VAL A 321 -12.06 17.81 12.17
C VAL A 321 -12.56 18.84 11.16
N ILE A 322 -11.97 18.82 9.96
CA ILE A 322 -12.44 19.59 8.80
C ILE A 322 -12.93 18.59 7.76
N GLU A 323 -14.24 18.61 7.48
CA GLU A 323 -14.87 17.59 6.64
C GLU A 323 -16.16 18.13 5.97
N ASN A 324 -16.52 17.55 4.83
CA ASN A 324 -17.76 17.88 4.10
C ASN A 324 -19.00 17.14 4.65
N PHE A 325 -18.79 15.97 5.23
CA PHE A 325 -19.84 15.06 5.69
C PHE A 325 -19.63 14.65 7.13
N MET A 326 -20.71 14.28 7.81
CA MET A 326 -20.64 13.69 9.16
C MET A 326 -20.16 12.24 9.05
N THR A 327 -18.87 12.07 8.81
CA THR A 327 -18.19 10.76 8.73
C THR A 327 -18.12 10.08 10.10
N SER A 328 -17.76 8.80 10.14
CA SER A 328 -17.52 8.10 11.40
C SER A 328 -16.47 8.83 12.26
N SER A 329 -15.42 9.37 11.64
CA SER A 329 -14.37 10.17 12.32
C SER A 329 -14.87 11.56 12.75
N ALA A 330 -15.72 12.21 11.98
CA ALA A 330 -16.26 13.53 12.31
C ALA A 330 -17.09 13.53 13.62
N LYS A 331 -17.67 12.38 13.98
CA LYS A 331 -18.42 12.18 15.24
C LYS A 331 -17.55 12.30 16.50
N TYR A 332 -16.22 12.25 16.35
CA TYR A 332 -15.25 12.36 17.45
C TYR A 332 -14.66 13.76 17.59
N ALA A 333 -15.13 14.73 16.79
CA ALA A 333 -14.63 16.09 16.83
C ALA A 333 -15.17 16.86 18.04
N ASP A 334 -14.29 17.55 18.76
CA ASP A 334 -14.66 18.62 19.69
C ASP A 334 -15.04 19.88 18.90
N ILE A 335 -14.32 20.13 17.79
CA ILE A 335 -14.61 21.21 16.84
C ILE A 335 -14.70 20.63 15.44
N LEU A 336 -15.89 20.76 14.82
CA LEU A 336 -16.12 20.38 13.42
C LEU A 336 -16.24 21.65 12.56
N LEU A 337 -15.35 21.76 11.57
CA LEU A 337 -15.33 22.89 10.62
C LEU A 337 -15.77 22.37 9.24
N PRO A 338 -16.92 22.84 8.71
CA PRO A 338 -17.45 22.37 7.45
C PRO A 338 -16.70 22.98 6.27
N ASP A 339 -16.13 22.12 5.41
CA ASP A 339 -15.36 22.47 4.22
C ASP A 339 -16.24 22.43 2.95
N LEU A 340 -15.75 23.01 1.86
CA LEU A 340 -16.34 22.90 0.53
C LEU A 340 -15.95 21.58 -0.15
N MET A 341 -16.89 21.02 -0.89
CA MET A 341 -16.58 19.90 -1.80
C MET A 341 -15.76 20.38 -2.99
N THR A 342 -15.05 19.45 -3.60
CA THR A 342 -14.25 19.67 -4.83
C THR A 342 -15.06 20.36 -5.95
N VAL A 343 -16.35 20.03 -6.07
CA VAL A 343 -17.26 20.60 -7.11
C VAL A 343 -17.81 22.00 -6.77
N GLU A 344 -17.42 22.57 -5.63
CA GLU A 344 -17.89 23.87 -5.17
C GLU A 344 -16.80 24.96 -5.19
N GLN A 345 -15.59 24.63 -5.65
CA GLN A 345 -14.44 25.55 -5.64
C GLN A 345 -13.56 25.37 -6.87
N GLU A 346 -12.71 26.36 -7.14
CA GLU A 346 -11.67 26.26 -8.16
C GLU A 346 -10.43 25.57 -7.59
N ASP A 347 -9.87 24.65 -8.39
CA ASP A 347 -8.58 24.00 -8.10
C ASP A 347 -7.98 23.40 -9.37
N ILE A 348 -6.72 22.95 -9.30
CA ILE A 348 -6.07 22.23 -10.39
C ILE A 348 -5.62 20.87 -9.86
N ILE A 349 -6.13 19.81 -10.50
CA ILE A 349 -5.83 18.42 -10.13
C ILE A 349 -4.98 17.77 -11.21
N PRO A 350 -3.82 17.17 -10.87
CA PRO A 350 -3.07 16.32 -11.78
C PRO A 350 -3.65 14.92 -11.83
N ASN A 351 -3.19 14.13 -12.79
CA ASN A 351 -3.37 12.69 -12.73
C ASN A 351 -2.45 12.04 -11.71
N ASP A 352 -2.89 10.88 -11.24
CA ASP A 352 -2.11 9.94 -10.47
C ASP A 352 -2.42 8.52 -10.96
N TYR A 353 -1.41 7.69 -11.24
CA TYR A 353 -1.56 6.30 -11.71
C TYR A 353 -2.47 6.08 -12.94
N ALA A 354 -2.40 6.96 -13.92
CA ALA A 354 -3.21 6.88 -15.14
C ALA A 354 -2.48 6.21 -16.34
N GLY A 355 -1.47 5.40 -16.07
CA GLY A 355 -0.67 4.76 -17.11
C GLY A 355 0.28 5.74 -17.81
N ASN A 356 0.25 5.81 -19.13
CA ASN A 356 1.11 6.72 -19.90
C ASN A 356 0.41 8.01 -20.39
N MET A 357 -0.75 8.32 -19.81
CA MET A 357 -1.52 9.52 -20.11
C MET A 357 -1.49 10.49 -18.92
N GLY A 358 -0.73 11.58 -19.04
CA GLY A 358 -0.79 12.68 -18.09
C GLY A 358 -2.01 13.57 -18.36
N TYR A 359 -2.63 14.10 -17.32
CA TYR A 359 -3.67 15.10 -17.47
C TYR A 359 -3.67 16.12 -16.33
N LEU A 360 -4.23 17.26 -16.61
CA LEU A 360 -4.60 18.30 -15.64
C LEU A 360 -6.09 18.56 -15.76
N ILE A 361 -6.78 18.60 -14.64
CA ILE A 361 -8.19 19.00 -14.57
C ILE A 361 -8.24 20.36 -13.87
N PHE A 362 -8.82 21.36 -14.54
CA PHE A 362 -9.19 22.63 -13.91
C PHE A 362 -10.61 22.49 -13.38
N LEU A 363 -10.72 22.44 -12.07
CA LEU A 363 -12.00 22.39 -11.40
C LEU A 363 -12.64 23.76 -11.38
N GLN A 364 -13.94 23.81 -11.68
CA GLN A 364 -14.75 25.01 -11.56
C GLN A 364 -15.99 24.67 -10.74
N PRO A 365 -16.49 25.61 -9.94
CA PRO A 365 -17.70 25.36 -9.16
C PRO A 365 -18.88 25.10 -10.11
N VAL A 366 -19.55 23.97 -9.92
CA VAL A 366 -20.77 23.60 -10.65
C VAL A 366 -22.05 23.92 -9.86
N THR A 367 -21.90 24.30 -8.61
CA THR A 367 -22.95 24.73 -7.72
C THR A 367 -22.45 25.82 -6.79
N SER A 368 -23.35 26.67 -6.32
CA SER A 368 -23.01 27.67 -5.30
C SER A 368 -22.77 27.01 -3.94
N GLU A 369 -21.91 27.66 -3.16
CA GLU A 369 -21.73 27.35 -1.74
C GLU A 369 -23.10 27.33 -1.02
N LYS A 370 -23.32 26.27 -0.24
CA LYS A 370 -24.52 26.09 0.59
C LYS A 370 -24.11 26.00 2.05
N PHE A 371 -25.00 26.47 2.93
CA PHE A 371 -24.76 26.53 4.37
C PHE A 371 -23.58 27.44 4.74
N GLU A 372 -23.04 27.32 5.94
CA GLU A 372 -21.90 28.12 6.44
C GLU A 372 -20.53 27.45 6.17
N ARG A 373 -20.41 26.74 5.05
CA ARG A 373 -19.17 26.08 4.65
C ARG A 373 -18.21 27.08 4.02
N LYS A 374 -16.91 26.85 4.19
CA LYS A 374 -15.85 27.70 3.63
C LYS A 374 -14.73 26.86 3.03
N PRO A 375 -14.01 27.36 1.98
CA PRO A 375 -12.81 26.68 1.48
C PRO A 375 -11.79 26.46 2.60
N ILE A 376 -11.11 25.30 2.59
CA ILE A 376 -10.06 24.99 3.56
C ILE A 376 -9.00 26.10 3.67
N TYR A 377 -8.61 26.69 2.55
CA TYR A 377 -7.62 27.77 2.55
C TYR A 377 -8.12 29.00 3.31
N TRP A 378 -9.40 29.38 3.17
CA TRP A 378 -10.01 30.45 3.94
C TRP A 378 -10.04 30.10 5.44
N ILE A 379 -10.47 28.87 5.79
CA ILE A 379 -10.52 28.41 7.19
C ILE A 379 -9.15 28.56 7.85
N LEU A 380 -8.11 28.03 7.21
CA LEU A 380 -6.74 28.09 7.72
C LEU A 380 -6.17 29.51 7.77
N SER A 381 -6.54 30.37 6.80
CA SER A 381 -6.15 31.79 6.79
C SER A 381 -6.77 32.56 7.95
N GLU A 382 -8.02 32.27 8.27
CA GLU A 382 -8.70 32.89 9.42
C GLU A 382 -8.13 32.43 10.77
N VAL A 383 -7.72 31.16 10.87
CA VAL A 383 -6.96 30.67 12.03
C VAL A 383 -5.60 31.37 12.11
N ALA A 384 -4.88 31.45 11.00
CA ALA A 384 -3.57 32.11 10.94
C ALA A 384 -3.64 33.59 11.43
N LYS A 385 -4.67 34.34 11.02
CA LYS A 385 -4.89 35.74 11.49
C LYS A 385 -5.00 35.81 13.01
N ARG A 386 -5.71 34.87 13.63
CA ARG A 386 -5.93 34.83 15.09
C ARG A 386 -4.68 34.39 15.85
N LEU A 387 -3.82 33.61 15.22
CA LEU A 387 -2.53 33.21 15.76
C LEU A 387 -1.49 34.35 15.70
N GLY A 388 -1.71 35.35 14.86
CA GLY A 388 -0.90 36.55 14.78
C GLY A 388 -0.54 36.99 13.35
N PRO A 389 -0.20 38.25 13.14
CA PRO A 389 0.08 38.83 11.82
C PRO A 389 1.26 38.13 11.12
N ASP A 390 2.29 37.77 11.87
CA ASP A 390 3.46 37.07 11.32
C ASP A 390 3.09 35.67 10.81
N VAL A 391 2.23 34.94 11.55
CA VAL A 391 1.74 33.62 11.16
C VAL A 391 0.90 33.74 9.89
N TYR A 392 0.00 34.72 9.85
CA TYR A 392 -0.82 34.98 8.66
C TYR A 392 0.04 35.28 7.41
N GLN A 393 1.03 36.17 7.54
CA GLN A 393 1.91 36.56 6.45
C GLN A 393 2.75 35.37 5.95
N LYS A 394 3.31 34.57 6.86
CA LYS A 394 4.08 33.36 6.51
C LYS A 394 3.22 32.31 5.83
N PHE A 395 1.97 32.14 6.24
CA PHE A 395 1.07 31.14 5.70
C PHE A 395 0.53 31.55 4.33
N THR A 396 0.08 32.80 4.15
CA THR A 396 -0.60 33.25 2.93
C THR A 396 0.30 33.97 1.94
N GLU A 397 1.43 34.52 2.36
CA GLU A 397 2.24 35.48 1.60
C GLU A 397 1.38 36.65 1.03
N GLY A 398 0.24 36.94 1.67
CA GLY A 398 -0.72 37.93 1.22
C GLY A 398 -1.57 37.53 0.02
N ARG A 399 -1.53 36.26 -0.42
CA ARG A 399 -2.28 35.76 -1.60
C ARG A 399 -3.62 35.17 -1.22
N THR A 400 -4.60 35.35 -2.10
CA THR A 400 -5.84 34.60 -2.11
C THR A 400 -5.63 33.19 -2.71
N GLN A 401 -6.63 32.30 -2.60
CA GLN A 401 -6.58 30.97 -3.24
C GLN A 401 -6.37 31.09 -4.77
N GLU A 402 -7.11 31.96 -5.43
CA GLU A 402 -6.96 32.18 -6.88
C GLU A 402 -5.55 32.68 -7.23
N GLN A 403 -5.02 33.64 -6.49
CA GLN A 403 -3.66 34.14 -6.70
C GLN A 403 -2.61 33.06 -6.49
N TRP A 404 -2.83 32.12 -5.57
CA TRP A 404 -1.97 30.95 -5.40
C TRP A 404 -2.05 30.02 -6.61
N LEU A 405 -3.23 29.70 -7.12
CA LEU A 405 -3.38 28.85 -8.31
C LEU A 405 -2.66 29.44 -9.51
N GLN A 406 -2.85 30.76 -9.78
CA GLN A 406 -2.15 31.46 -10.86
C GLN A 406 -0.63 31.45 -10.68
N HIS A 407 -0.16 31.73 -9.45
CA HIS A 407 1.27 31.76 -9.14
C HIS A 407 1.94 30.39 -9.32
N LEU A 408 1.32 29.33 -8.80
CA LEU A 408 1.84 27.97 -8.93
C LEU A 408 1.81 27.50 -10.38
N TYR A 409 0.74 27.81 -11.10
CA TYR A 409 0.62 27.45 -12.50
C TYR A 409 1.66 28.18 -13.39
N ALA A 410 1.96 29.44 -13.10
CA ALA A 410 3.02 30.16 -13.78
C ALA A 410 4.39 29.49 -13.60
N LYS A 411 4.68 28.93 -12.41
CA LYS A 411 5.88 28.13 -12.17
C LYS A 411 5.87 26.82 -12.96
N MET A 412 4.71 26.19 -13.11
CA MET A 412 4.56 24.98 -13.94
C MET A 412 4.87 25.29 -15.41
N LEU A 413 4.29 26.37 -15.96
CA LEU A 413 4.55 26.82 -17.34
C LEU A 413 6.03 27.13 -17.59
N ALA A 414 6.72 27.74 -16.61
CA ALA A 414 8.15 28.02 -16.73
C ALA A 414 9.00 26.75 -16.84
N LYS A 415 8.58 25.65 -16.20
CA LYS A 415 9.25 24.34 -16.23
C LYS A 415 8.83 23.48 -17.42
N ASP A 416 7.60 23.61 -17.87
CA ASP A 416 6.98 22.83 -18.95
C ASP A 416 6.20 23.75 -19.90
N PRO A 417 6.89 24.41 -20.86
CA PRO A 417 6.26 25.33 -21.82
C PRO A 417 5.26 24.67 -22.78
N ALA A 418 5.17 23.33 -22.79
CA ALA A 418 4.20 22.59 -23.59
C ALA A 418 2.79 22.54 -22.95
N LEU A 419 2.65 23.02 -21.70
CA LEU A 419 1.34 23.17 -21.06
C LEU A 419 0.56 24.34 -21.70
N PRO A 420 -0.79 24.30 -21.72
CA PRO A 420 -1.61 25.44 -22.11
C PRO A 420 -1.42 26.60 -21.10
N SER A 421 -1.77 27.82 -21.52
CA SER A 421 -1.85 28.93 -20.56
C SER A 421 -2.90 28.66 -19.48
N TYR A 422 -2.86 29.38 -18.37
CA TYR A 422 -3.83 29.26 -17.28
C TYR A 422 -5.28 29.43 -17.76
N ASP A 423 -5.52 30.46 -18.57
CA ASP A 423 -6.86 30.75 -19.10
C ASP A 423 -7.33 29.71 -20.12
N GLU A 424 -6.42 29.19 -20.94
CA GLU A 424 -6.73 28.08 -21.84
C GLU A 424 -7.07 26.82 -21.07
N LEU A 425 -6.30 26.43 -20.03
CA LEU A 425 -6.62 25.28 -19.18
C LEU A 425 -7.98 25.46 -18.51
N LYS A 426 -8.26 26.64 -17.97
CA LYS A 426 -9.56 26.97 -17.36
C LYS A 426 -10.71 26.82 -18.35
N LYS A 427 -10.52 27.26 -19.59
CA LYS A 427 -11.52 27.14 -20.66
C LYS A 427 -11.69 25.70 -21.15
N MET A 428 -10.60 24.94 -21.25
CA MET A 428 -10.62 23.54 -21.69
C MET A 428 -11.23 22.62 -20.62
N GLY A 429 -11.05 22.94 -19.35
CA GLY A 429 -11.39 22.11 -18.21
C GLY A 429 -10.47 20.90 -18.02
N ILE A 430 -10.05 20.23 -19.08
CA ILE A 430 -9.14 19.07 -19.04
C ILE A 430 -8.10 19.16 -20.15
N TYR A 431 -6.83 19.14 -19.76
CA TYR A 431 -5.69 18.96 -20.66
C TYR A 431 -5.13 17.55 -20.53
N LYS A 432 -4.79 16.91 -21.65
CA LYS A 432 -4.23 15.55 -21.69
C LYS A 432 -2.99 15.50 -22.56
N ARG A 433 -1.97 14.74 -22.12
CA ARG A 433 -0.74 14.52 -22.87
C ARG A 433 -0.23 13.10 -22.64
N LYS A 434 0.13 12.38 -23.72
CA LYS A 434 0.86 11.12 -23.60
C LYS A 434 2.27 11.40 -23.09
N ASP A 435 2.87 10.39 -22.43
CA ASP A 435 4.27 10.46 -22.06
C ASP A 435 5.13 10.72 -23.32
N PRO A 436 5.86 11.82 -23.38
CA PRO A 436 6.69 12.14 -24.54
C PRO A 436 7.91 11.21 -24.70
N ASN A 437 8.29 10.52 -23.63
CA ASN A 437 9.43 9.59 -23.61
C ASN A 437 9.03 8.14 -23.98
N GLY A 438 7.75 7.86 -24.20
CA GLY A 438 7.27 6.52 -24.50
C GLY A 438 7.20 5.60 -23.27
N HIS A 439 7.73 4.37 -23.40
CA HIS A 439 7.76 3.43 -22.29
C HIS A 439 8.85 3.78 -21.28
N PHE A 440 8.46 3.88 -20.01
CA PHE A 440 9.44 3.98 -18.94
C PHE A 440 9.96 2.58 -18.57
N VAL A 441 11.28 2.42 -18.59
CA VAL A 441 11.98 1.19 -18.17
C VAL A 441 12.80 1.51 -16.93
N ALA A 442 12.36 0.99 -15.79
CA ALA A 442 13.03 1.19 -14.51
C ALA A 442 14.47 0.64 -14.54
N TYR A 443 15.41 1.39 -13.98
CA TYR A 443 16.82 1.01 -13.85
C TYR A 443 17.55 0.76 -15.18
N LYS A 444 17.02 1.26 -16.31
CA LYS A 444 17.66 1.10 -17.63
C LYS A 444 19.06 1.71 -17.68
N ALA A 445 19.22 2.93 -17.19
CA ALA A 445 20.53 3.60 -17.17
C ALA A 445 21.56 2.80 -16.36
N PHE A 446 21.19 2.27 -15.21
CA PHE A 446 22.02 1.36 -14.40
C PHE A 446 22.37 0.07 -15.17
N ARG A 447 21.39 -0.52 -15.86
CA ARG A 447 21.60 -1.74 -16.65
C ARG A 447 22.57 -1.52 -17.80
N ASP A 448 22.46 -0.39 -18.49
CA ASP A 448 23.30 -0.02 -19.63
C ASP A 448 24.75 0.26 -19.18
N ASP A 449 24.92 1.07 -18.12
CA ASP A 449 26.22 1.43 -17.55
C ASP A 449 26.12 1.60 -16.03
N PRO A 450 26.38 0.54 -15.24
CA PRO A 450 26.24 0.58 -13.78
C PRO A 450 27.30 1.45 -13.09
N GLU A 451 28.45 1.69 -13.72
CA GLU A 451 29.52 2.53 -13.17
C GLU A 451 29.16 4.02 -13.28
N ALA A 452 28.65 4.42 -14.44
CA ALA A 452 28.18 5.79 -14.67
C ALA A 452 26.85 6.10 -13.98
N ASN A 453 26.00 5.08 -13.75
CA ASN A 453 24.65 5.23 -13.19
C ASN A 453 24.42 4.26 -12.03
N PRO A 454 25.19 4.33 -10.94
CA PRO A 454 25.02 3.42 -9.81
C PRO A 454 23.64 3.60 -9.15
N LEU A 455 23.13 2.53 -8.58
CA LEU A 455 21.90 2.61 -7.77
C LEU A 455 22.15 3.38 -6.47
N LYS A 456 21.07 3.90 -5.88
CA LYS A 456 21.13 4.62 -4.57
C LYS A 456 21.20 3.65 -3.39
N THR A 457 21.94 2.57 -3.54
CA THR A 457 22.29 1.61 -2.49
C THR A 457 23.73 1.84 -2.05
N PRO A 458 24.16 1.42 -0.85
CA PRO A 458 25.56 1.53 -0.41
C PRO A 458 26.59 0.93 -1.38
N SER A 459 26.25 -0.20 -2.00
CA SER A 459 27.12 -0.87 -2.99
C SER A 459 27.05 -0.26 -4.40
N GLY A 460 26.10 0.62 -4.67
CA GLY A 460 25.77 1.08 -6.03
C GLY A 460 25.12 0.02 -6.91
N LYS A 461 24.87 -1.18 -6.37
CA LYS A 461 24.29 -2.36 -7.05
C LYS A 461 22.94 -2.76 -6.44
N ILE A 462 22.33 -3.79 -7.02
CA ILE A 462 21.14 -4.46 -6.47
C ILE A 462 21.58 -5.24 -5.21
N GLU A 463 21.04 -4.88 -4.04
CA GLU A 463 21.38 -5.55 -2.78
C GLU A 463 20.37 -6.65 -2.45
N ILE A 464 20.68 -7.89 -2.81
CA ILE A 464 19.95 -9.08 -2.38
C ILE A 464 20.19 -9.29 -0.88
N TYR A 465 21.47 -9.22 -0.45
CA TYR A 465 21.86 -9.09 0.96
C TYR A 465 22.04 -7.61 1.28
N SER A 466 21.36 -7.13 2.31
CA SER A 466 21.47 -5.73 2.76
C SER A 466 22.14 -5.66 4.13
N SER A 467 23.38 -5.15 4.17
CA SER A 467 24.11 -4.93 5.44
C SER A 467 23.38 -3.93 6.36
N ARG A 468 22.63 -2.96 5.78
CA ARG A 468 21.79 -2.05 6.57
C ARG A 468 20.65 -2.78 7.30
N LEU A 469 20.00 -3.75 6.63
CA LEU A 469 18.97 -4.56 7.29
C LEU A 469 19.55 -5.54 8.30
N ALA A 470 20.77 -6.06 8.08
CA ALA A 470 21.48 -6.86 9.06
C ALA A 470 21.75 -6.06 10.35
N GLU A 471 22.14 -4.81 10.23
CA GLU A 471 22.37 -3.91 11.37
C GLU A 471 21.04 -3.61 12.11
N ILE A 472 19.96 -3.31 11.39
CA ILE A 472 18.64 -3.08 11.98
C ILE A 472 18.16 -4.34 12.72
N ALA A 473 18.29 -5.52 12.11
CA ALA A 473 17.90 -6.80 12.72
C ALA A 473 18.64 -7.09 14.03
N ARG A 474 19.89 -6.60 14.15
CA ARG A 474 20.73 -6.79 15.33
C ARG A 474 20.46 -5.75 16.43
N THR A 475 20.00 -4.56 16.07
CA THR A 475 19.92 -3.40 16.98
C THR A 475 18.51 -3.05 17.42
N TRP A 476 17.49 -3.44 16.65
CA TRP A 476 16.10 -3.15 17.01
C TRP A 476 15.55 -4.16 18.00
N GLU A 477 14.64 -3.70 18.84
CA GLU A 477 13.84 -4.54 19.72
C GLU A 477 12.65 -5.10 18.95
N LEU A 478 12.67 -6.41 18.69
CA LEU A 478 11.62 -7.12 17.96
C LEU A 478 10.83 -8.02 18.90
N GLU A 479 9.54 -8.17 18.64
CA GLU A 479 8.73 -9.19 19.26
C GLU A 479 9.19 -10.59 18.78
N LYS A 480 8.90 -11.63 19.56
CA LYS A 480 9.40 -12.99 19.31
C LYS A 480 9.03 -13.56 17.93
N ASP A 481 7.91 -13.11 17.36
CA ASP A 481 7.36 -13.54 16.06
C ASP A 481 7.57 -12.49 14.96
N GLU A 482 8.38 -11.47 15.21
CA GLU A 482 8.78 -10.47 14.22
C GLU A 482 10.14 -10.81 13.61
N VAL A 483 10.26 -10.57 12.31
CA VAL A 483 11.50 -10.84 11.56
C VAL A 483 11.87 -9.65 10.70
N ILE A 484 13.07 -9.13 10.91
CA ILE A 484 13.80 -8.26 9.97
C ILE A 484 15.01 -9.05 9.51
N SER A 485 15.24 -9.16 8.22
CA SER A 485 16.30 -9.99 7.65
C SER A 485 17.10 -9.24 6.59
N PRO A 486 18.43 -9.42 6.51
CA PRO A 486 19.23 -8.91 5.40
C PRO A 486 18.79 -9.50 4.05
N LEU A 487 18.31 -10.74 4.04
CA LEU A 487 17.81 -11.46 2.86
C LEU A 487 16.28 -11.37 2.76
N PRO A 488 15.71 -11.44 1.56
CA PRO A 488 14.26 -11.54 1.32
C PRO A 488 13.75 -12.97 1.61
N VAL A 489 13.67 -13.30 2.89
CA VAL A 489 13.22 -14.62 3.35
C VAL A 489 11.70 -14.68 3.55
N TYR A 490 11.16 -15.90 3.61
CA TYR A 490 9.81 -16.11 4.13
C TYR A 490 9.84 -16.17 5.66
N ALA A 491 8.93 -15.45 6.28
CA ALA A 491 8.64 -15.55 7.71
C ALA A 491 7.12 -15.69 7.92
N SER A 492 6.73 -16.54 8.88
CA SER A 492 5.34 -16.61 9.34
C SER A 492 4.94 -15.31 10.03
N THR A 493 3.65 -15.02 10.03
CA THR A 493 3.09 -13.83 10.69
C THR A 493 2.24 -14.24 11.90
N PHE A 494 2.10 -13.34 12.86
CA PHE A 494 0.99 -13.42 13.80
C PHE A 494 -0.33 -13.45 13.01
N GLU A 495 -1.38 -14.07 13.53
CA GLU A 495 -2.68 -14.22 12.83
C GLU A 495 -2.54 -14.71 11.35
N GLY A 496 -1.48 -15.46 11.05
CA GLY A 496 -1.23 -16.05 9.74
C GLY A 496 -1.88 -17.41 9.56
N TRP A 497 -1.64 -18.04 8.40
CA TRP A 497 -2.24 -19.32 8.02
C TRP A 497 -1.91 -20.47 8.99
N ASN A 498 -0.81 -20.42 9.73
CA ASN A 498 -0.36 -21.43 10.71
C ASN A 498 -0.39 -20.93 12.15
N SER A 499 -1.02 -19.78 12.41
CA SER A 499 -1.17 -19.25 13.77
C SER A 499 -1.99 -20.19 14.65
N PRO A 500 -1.60 -20.38 15.94
CA PRO A 500 -2.40 -21.13 16.92
C PRO A 500 -3.83 -20.58 17.11
N GLU A 501 -4.03 -19.28 16.90
CA GLU A 501 -5.33 -18.61 17.03
C GLU A 501 -6.37 -19.10 16.01
N ARG A 502 -5.95 -19.76 14.93
CA ARG A 502 -6.85 -20.40 13.97
C ARG A 502 -7.73 -21.50 14.56
N ARG A 503 -7.43 -21.97 15.76
CA ARG A 503 -8.32 -22.88 16.48
C ARG A 503 -9.64 -22.21 16.89
N THR A 504 -9.58 -20.89 17.13
CA THR A 504 -10.74 -20.07 17.53
C THR A 504 -11.27 -19.24 16.36
N PHE A 505 -10.37 -18.67 15.56
CA PHE A 505 -10.69 -17.83 14.42
C PHE A 505 -10.05 -18.41 13.14
N PRO A 506 -10.69 -19.39 12.48
CA PRO A 506 -10.04 -20.22 11.47
C PRO A 506 -9.88 -19.57 10.10
N LEU A 507 -10.57 -18.46 9.82
CA LEU A 507 -10.55 -17.80 8.51
C LEU A 507 -9.62 -16.61 8.49
N GLN A 508 -8.67 -16.58 7.52
CA GLN A 508 -7.87 -15.38 7.27
C GLN A 508 -8.76 -14.31 6.62
N LEU A 509 -8.76 -13.09 7.17
CA LEU A 509 -9.53 -11.97 6.64
C LEU A 509 -8.62 -10.94 5.97
N PHE A 510 -8.98 -10.51 4.76
CA PHE A 510 -8.37 -9.33 4.14
C PHE A 510 -9.41 -8.36 3.59
N GLY A 511 -9.00 -7.08 3.47
CA GLY A 511 -9.80 -6.04 2.85
C GLY A 511 -9.47 -5.88 1.36
N PHE A 512 -10.47 -5.67 0.50
CA PHE A 512 -10.26 -5.38 -0.92
C PHE A 512 -10.92 -4.07 -1.34
N HIS A 513 -10.45 -3.44 -2.42
CA HIS A 513 -11.08 -2.25 -2.98
C HIS A 513 -12.48 -2.55 -3.50
N TYR A 514 -13.43 -1.68 -3.19
CA TYR A 514 -14.84 -1.89 -3.50
C TYR A 514 -15.29 -1.03 -4.68
N LYS A 515 -16.19 -1.56 -5.51
CA LYS A 515 -16.59 -0.93 -6.79
C LYS A 515 -17.34 0.38 -6.65
N SER A 516 -18.14 0.53 -5.59
CA SER A 516 -19.06 1.66 -5.42
C SER A 516 -18.45 2.85 -4.68
N ARG A 517 -17.22 2.73 -4.18
CA ARG A 517 -16.57 3.79 -3.39
C ARG A 517 -15.06 3.80 -3.58
N THR A 518 -14.44 4.94 -3.31
CA THR A 518 -12.98 5.11 -3.24
C THR A 518 -12.61 5.21 -1.76
N HIS A 519 -12.06 4.12 -1.20
CA HIS A 519 -11.90 3.96 0.26
C HIS A 519 -13.24 4.22 0.96
N SER A 520 -13.36 5.23 1.82
CA SER A 520 -14.63 5.60 2.49
C SER A 520 -15.42 6.72 1.78
N THR A 521 -14.87 7.30 0.71
CA THR A 521 -15.58 8.32 -0.09
C THR A 521 -16.77 7.67 -0.79
N TYR A 522 -17.92 8.34 -0.74
CA TYR A 522 -19.23 7.89 -1.23
C TYR A 522 -19.89 6.78 -0.40
N GLY A 523 -19.32 6.43 0.77
CA GLY A 523 -19.91 5.45 1.68
C GLY A 523 -21.26 5.86 2.28
N ASN A 524 -21.63 7.13 2.17
CA ASN A 524 -22.92 7.72 2.60
C ASN A 524 -23.98 7.81 1.50
N ILE A 525 -23.69 7.36 0.27
CA ILE A 525 -24.64 7.47 -0.86
C ILE A 525 -25.47 6.20 -0.97
N ASP A 526 -26.74 6.27 -0.62
CA ASP A 526 -27.65 5.11 -0.56
C ASP A 526 -27.82 4.40 -1.91
N LEU A 527 -27.85 5.15 -3.01
CA LEU A 527 -27.91 4.58 -4.36
C LEU A 527 -26.71 3.66 -4.63
N LEU A 528 -25.51 4.07 -4.23
CA LEU A 528 -24.30 3.27 -4.40
C LEU A 528 -24.26 2.07 -3.44
N LYS A 529 -24.77 2.24 -2.21
CA LYS A 529 -24.94 1.13 -1.26
C LYS A 529 -25.90 0.07 -1.79
N ALA A 530 -27.00 0.49 -2.41
CA ALA A 530 -28.00 -0.41 -3.02
C ALA A 530 -27.45 -1.13 -4.26
N ALA A 531 -26.67 -0.43 -5.11
CA ALA A 531 -26.06 -0.99 -6.31
C ALA A 531 -24.94 -2.00 -6.00
N CYS A 532 -24.20 -1.78 -4.91
CA CYS A 532 -23.11 -2.64 -4.45
C CYS A 532 -23.22 -2.83 -2.93
N ARG A 533 -23.87 -3.91 -2.52
CA ARG A 533 -24.08 -4.22 -1.11
C ARG A 533 -22.76 -4.59 -0.43
N GLN A 534 -22.53 -4.08 0.78
CA GLN A 534 -21.42 -4.53 1.62
C GLN A 534 -21.69 -5.96 2.08
N GLU A 535 -20.75 -6.86 1.78
CA GLU A 535 -20.88 -8.30 2.03
C GLU A 535 -19.54 -8.88 2.51
N VAL A 536 -19.58 -9.94 3.32
CA VAL A 536 -18.40 -10.78 3.54
C VAL A 536 -18.39 -11.92 2.53
N TRP A 537 -17.27 -12.09 1.84
CA TRP A 537 -17.07 -13.20 0.91
C TRP A 537 -16.57 -14.43 1.66
N ILE A 538 -17.20 -15.57 1.39
CA ILE A 538 -16.86 -16.86 1.98
C ILE A 538 -16.91 -17.95 0.92
N ASN A 539 -15.93 -18.87 0.95
CA ASN A 539 -15.91 -20.01 0.03
C ASN A 539 -17.07 -20.97 0.32
N PRO A 540 -17.69 -21.62 -0.71
CA PRO A 540 -18.77 -22.58 -0.52
C PRO A 540 -18.45 -23.71 0.47
N ILE A 541 -17.22 -24.19 0.52
CA ILE A 541 -16.78 -25.24 1.45
C ILE A 541 -16.85 -24.75 2.90
N ASP A 542 -16.40 -23.52 3.15
CA ASP A 542 -16.41 -22.92 4.48
C ASP A 542 -17.81 -22.50 4.90
N ALA A 543 -18.64 -22.03 3.96
CA ALA A 543 -20.05 -21.70 4.18
C ALA A 543 -20.86 -22.93 4.54
N GLN A 544 -20.67 -24.05 3.83
CA GLN A 544 -21.37 -25.31 4.10
C GLN A 544 -21.09 -25.83 5.51
N LYS A 545 -19.84 -25.78 5.96
CA LYS A 545 -19.45 -26.19 7.33
C LYS A 545 -20.15 -25.38 8.43
N ARG A 546 -20.62 -24.17 8.09
CA ARG A 546 -21.26 -23.21 9.00
C ARG A 546 -22.78 -23.10 8.81
N GLY A 547 -23.35 -23.85 7.86
CA GLY A 547 -24.77 -23.76 7.51
C GLY A 547 -25.16 -22.39 6.92
N ILE A 548 -24.22 -21.70 6.26
CA ILE A 548 -24.44 -20.37 5.69
C ILE A 548 -24.83 -20.50 4.22
N ALA A 549 -25.96 -19.93 3.86
CA ALA A 549 -26.40 -19.76 2.47
C ALA A 549 -26.04 -18.37 1.94
N ASN A 550 -26.00 -18.23 0.61
CA ASN A 550 -25.75 -16.92 0.00
C ASN A 550 -26.85 -15.92 0.36
N GLY A 551 -26.46 -14.77 0.89
CA GLY A 551 -27.34 -13.70 1.34
C GLY A 551 -27.80 -13.79 2.79
N ASP A 552 -27.46 -14.87 3.52
CA ASP A 552 -27.73 -14.96 4.95
C ASP A 552 -27.02 -13.83 5.70
N MET A 553 -27.69 -13.29 6.72
CA MET A 553 -27.06 -12.39 7.68
C MET A 553 -26.12 -13.20 8.57
N VAL A 554 -24.90 -12.69 8.70
CA VAL A 554 -23.85 -13.33 9.49
C VAL A 554 -23.18 -12.32 10.43
N ARG A 555 -22.60 -12.81 11.50
CA ARG A 555 -21.61 -12.09 12.29
C ARG A 555 -20.21 -12.53 11.89
N VAL A 556 -19.35 -11.56 11.64
CA VAL A 556 -17.90 -11.73 11.44
C VAL A 556 -17.22 -11.17 12.66
N PHE A 557 -16.44 -11.95 13.36
CA PHE A 557 -15.90 -11.50 14.64
C PHE A 557 -14.54 -12.08 14.98
N ASN A 558 -13.86 -11.42 15.88
CA ASN A 558 -12.68 -11.87 16.60
C ASN A 558 -12.61 -11.18 17.97
N HIS A 559 -11.48 -11.26 18.65
CA HIS A 559 -11.29 -10.65 19.98
C HIS A 559 -11.36 -9.11 19.98
N ARG A 560 -11.28 -8.45 18.81
CA ARG A 560 -11.35 -6.98 18.67
C ARG A 560 -12.77 -6.46 18.52
N GLY A 561 -13.67 -7.22 17.90
CA GLY A 561 -15.04 -6.78 17.70
C GLY A 561 -15.87 -7.70 16.84
N GLU A 562 -17.07 -7.23 16.50
CA GLU A 562 -18.07 -7.94 15.70
C GLU A 562 -18.65 -7.01 14.62
N VAL A 563 -18.80 -7.54 13.41
CA VAL A 563 -19.45 -6.88 12.27
C VAL A 563 -20.61 -7.75 11.80
N ARG A 564 -21.78 -7.17 11.54
CA ARG A 564 -22.96 -7.87 11.01
C ARG A 564 -23.29 -7.42 9.61
N LEU A 565 -23.29 -8.35 8.65
CA LEU A 565 -23.52 -8.06 7.24
C LEU A 565 -23.94 -9.33 6.48
N PRO A 566 -24.49 -9.22 5.25
CA PRO A 566 -24.81 -10.39 4.43
C PRO A 566 -23.55 -11.16 4.00
N ALA A 567 -23.69 -12.48 3.90
CA ALA A 567 -22.68 -13.37 3.33
C ALA A 567 -22.82 -13.47 1.80
N LYS A 568 -21.69 -13.39 1.08
CA LYS A 568 -21.57 -13.76 -0.32
C LYS A 568 -20.84 -15.08 -0.43
N VAL A 569 -21.58 -16.14 -0.67
CA VAL A 569 -21.01 -17.48 -0.90
C VAL A 569 -20.53 -17.55 -2.34
N THR A 570 -19.21 -17.72 -2.56
CA THR A 570 -18.62 -17.67 -3.89
C THR A 570 -17.35 -18.51 -3.99
N PRO A 571 -17.14 -19.28 -5.10
CA PRO A 571 -15.89 -19.98 -5.36
C PRO A 571 -14.74 -19.06 -5.77
N ARG A 572 -14.99 -17.76 -5.92
CA ARG A 572 -13.98 -16.74 -6.27
C ARG A 572 -13.02 -16.39 -5.13
N ILE A 573 -13.06 -17.11 -4.03
CA ILE A 573 -12.14 -16.96 -2.89
C ILE A 573 -11.64 -18.33 -2.43
N LEU A 574 -10.39 -18.38 -2.00
CA LEU A 574 -9.74 -19.61 -1.52
C LEU A 574 -10.45 -20.14 -0.24
N PRO A 575 -10.64 -21.45 -0.07
CA PRO A 575 -11.08 -22.03 1.21
C PRO A 575 -10.14 -21.64 2.36
N GLY A 576 -10.71 -21.37 3.54
CA GLY A 576 -9.98 -20.90 4.72
C GLY A 576 -9.65 -19.40 4.69
N VAL A 577 -10.17 -18.67 3.70
CA VAL A 577 -9.98 -17.22 3.53
C VAL A 577 -11.33 -16.54 3.39
N SER A 578 -11.48 -15.36 3.98
CA SER A 578 -12.62 -14.47 3.81
C SER A 578 -12.17 -13.08 3.39
N ALA A 579 -13.08 -12.32 2.78
CA ALA A 579 -12.77 -10.98 2.31
C ALA A 579 -13.94 -10.02 2.51
N MET A 580 -13.65 -8.77 2.86
CA MET A 580 -14.63 -7.70 2.98
C MET A 580 -14.19 -6.47 2.18
N GLY A 581 -15.16 -5.77 1.58
CA GLY A 581 -14.87 -4.49 0.92
C GLY A 581 -14.42 -3.44 1.94
N GLN A 582 -13.24 -2.84 1.74
CA GLN A 582 -12.75 -1.77 2.61
C GLN A 582 -13.54 -0.47 2.42
N GLY A 583 -13.52 0.40 3.45
CA GLY A 583 -14.06 1.75 3.40
C GLY A 583 -15.56 1.87 3.67
N ALA A 584 -16.27 0.80 4.01
CA ALA A 584 -17.62 0.94 4.57
C ALA A 584 -17.56 1.78 5.85
N TRP A 585 -18.52 2.69 6.03
CA TRP A 585 -18.54 3.52 7.23
C TRP A 585 -18.90 2.67 8.45
N HIS A 586 -18.15 2.86 9.51
CA HIS A 586 -18.44 2.24 10.79
C HIS A 586 -19.74 2.80 11.38
N GLU A 587 -20.67 1.91 11.72
CA GLU A 587 -22.00 2.24 12.26
C GLU A 587 -22.29 1.31 13.45
N ALA A 588 -21.89 1.74 14.64
CA ALA A 588 -22.11 1.00 15.89
C ALA A 588 -22.63 1.90 17.01
N ASN A 589 -23.34 1.30 17.95
CA ASN A 589 -23.66 1.93 19.23
C ASN A 589 -22.46 1.80 20.18
N MET A 590 -21.59 2.79 20.18
CA MET A 590 -20.33 2.76 20.95
C MET A 590 -20.53 2.85 22.47
N SER A 591 -21.69 3.31 22.93
CA SER A 591 -22.08 3.29 24.35
C SER A 591 -22.82 1.99 24.75
N GLY A 592 -23.09 1.11 23.78
CA GLY A 592 -23.82 -0.13 23.96
C GLY A 592 -23.00 -1.37 23.62
N ASP A 593 -23.49 -2.15 22.66
CA ASP A 593 -22.92 -3.44 22.27
C ASP A 593 -21.69 -3.37 21.37
N LYS A 594 -21.39 -2.17 20.82
CA LYS A 594 -20.27 -1.90 19.91
C LYS A 594 -20.28 -2.77 18.63
N ILE A 595 -21.42 -3.35 18.27
CA ILE A 595 -21.56 -4.15 17.05
C ILE A 595 -21.65 -3.24 15.84
N ASP A 596 -20.76 -3.44 14.86
CA ASP A 596 -20.76 -2.68 13.63
C ASP A 596 -21.76 -3.24 12.61
N HIS A 597 -22.75 -2.44 12.24
CA HIS A 597 -23.74 -2.73 11.21
C HIS A 597 -23.41 -2.08 9.84
N GLY A 598 -22.39 -1.23 9.80
CA GLY A 598 -21.91 -0.58 8.57
C GLY A 598 -21.03 -1.47 7.71
N GLY A 599 -20.41 -2.46 8.30
CA GLY A 599 -19.54 -3.40 7.58
C GLY A 599 -18.09 -2.93 7.47
N CYS A 600 -17.59 -2.14 8.43
CA CYS A 600 -16.23 -1.66 8.44
C CYS A 600 -15.24 -2.76 8.81
N VAL A 601 -14.38 -3.16 7.87
CA VAL A 601 -13.38 -4.22 8.09
C VAL A 601 -12.41 -3.89 9.22
N ASN A 602 -12.16 -2.61 9.49
CA ASN A 602 -11.20 -2.17 10.51
C ASN A 602 -11.69 -2.36 11.96
N THR A 603 -12.95 -2.71 12.16
CA THR A 603 -13.44 -3.25 13.45
C THR A 603 -12.69 -4.53 13.84
N LEU A 604 -12.17 -5.27 12.86
CA LEU A 604 -11.57 -6.59 13.01
C LEU A 604 -10.04 -6.62 12.79
N THR A 605 -9.44 -5.51 12.34
CA THR A 605 -8.01 -5.46 12.02
C THR A 605 -7.15 -5.08 13.21
N THR A 606 -5.87 -5.52 13.18
CA THR A 606 -4.93 -5.31 14.28
C THR A 606 -4.33 -3.91 14.32
N LEU A 607 -4.03 -3.39 15.51
CA LEU A 607 -3.18 -2.21 15.73
C LEU A 607 -1.68 -2.53 15.72
N ARG A 608 -1.31 -3.82 15.77
CA ARG A 608 0.10 -4.21 15.77
C ARG A 608 0.74 -3.88 14.41
N PRO A 609 1.79 -3.04 14.34
CA PRO A 609 2.42 -2.65 13.08
C PRO A 609 3.31 -3.75 12.51
N SER A 610 3.69 -3.61 11.24
CA SER A 610 4.75 -4.42 10.64
C SER A 610 6.12 -4.07 11.22
N PRO A 611 7.10 -5.00 11.25
CA PRO A 611 8.33 -4.85 12.02
C PRO A 611 9.23 -3.68 11.58
N LEU A 612 9.47 -3.54 10.27
CA LEU A 612 10.45 -2.60 9.73
C LEU A 612 9.84 -1.23 9.43
N ALA A 613 8.77 -1.20 8.67
CA ALA A 613 8.11 0.04 8.25
C ALA A 613 7.23 0.65 9.33
N LYS A 614 6.90 -0.11 10.37
CA LYS A 614 5.84 0.22 11.34
C LYS A 614 4.53 0.58 10.63
N GLY A 615 4.26 -0.11 9.51
CA GLY A 615 3.09 0.12 8.66
C GLY A 615 1.89 -0.75 9.04
N ASN A 616 0.75 -0.45 8.42
CA ASN A 616 -0.51 -1.15 8.66
C ASN A 616 -0.55 -2.53 7.97
N PRO A 617 -0.55 -3.65 8.68
CA PRO A 617 -0.70 -4.99 8.10
C PRO A 617 -2.18 -5.38 7.96
N GLN A 618 -2.98 -4.56 7.29
CA GLN A 618 -4.45 -4.68 7.24
C GLN A 618 -4.97 -6.01 6.68
N HIS A 619 -4.12 -6.84 6.05
CA HIS A 619 -4.48 -8.15 5.51
C HIS A 619 -4.04 -9.31 6.42
N THR A 620 -3.46 -9.02 7.59
CA THR A 620 -3.04 -10.03 8.58
C THR A 620 -4.04 -10.06 9.73
N ASN A 621 -5.14 -10.78 9.57
CA ASN A 621 -6.19 -10.90 10.58
C ASN A 621 -6.86 -12.26 10.49
N LEU A 622 -7.33 -12.78 11.62
CA LEU A 622 -8.14 -13.98 11.73
C LEU A 622 -9.54 -13.65 12.24
N VAL A 623 -10.53 -14.35 11.73
CA VAL A 623 -11.94 -14.20 12.12
C VAL A 623 -12.67 -15.54 12.14
N GLU A 624 -13.81 -15.56 12.82
CA GLU A 624 -14.86 -16.57 12.63
C GLU A 624 -16.09 -15.89 11.99
N ILE A 625 -16.88 -16.68 11.26
CA ILE A 625 -18.12 -16.25 10.62
C ILE A 625 -19.24 -17.20 11.04
N GLU A 626 -20.29 -16.67 11.61
CA GLU A 626 -21.44 -17.45 12.04
C GLU A 626 -22.76 -16.85 11.53
N LYS A 627 -23.72 -17.69 11.23
CA LYS A 627 -25.09 -17.28 10.88
C LYS A 627 -25.80 -16.71 12.10
N ILE A 628 -26.58 -15.61 11.92
CA ILE A 628 -27.43 -15.01 12.94
C ILE A 628 -28.89 -15.29 12.65
#